data_933a5f1a1ba04d9a7f39a6f01905a87c
#
_entry.id   933a5f1a1ba04d9a7f39a6f01905a87c
#
_cell.length_a   1.000
_cell.length_b   1.000
_cell.length_c   1.000
_cell.angle_alpha   90.00
_cell.angle_beta   90.00
_cell.angle_gamma   90.00
#
_symmetry.space_group_name_H-M   'P 1'
#
loop_
_entity.id
_entity.type
_entity.pdbx_description
1 polymer ?
#
loop_
_entity_poly.entity_id
_entity_poly.type
_entity_poly.pdbx_seq_one_letter_code
_entity_poly.pdbx_strand_id
1 'polypeptide(L)'
;NQTRSPYCFFFLMRTCTNGIPRYNKYGNFNNTFHLTRDGVQPKIIKKIIYRWSKLLNDNNVLFKRCDYKVMMDAAGLDDFVYLDPPYEMTRSTGKYFGKVDYLDMFGRLSLYNDRGIKFALSFDSVDENLIIPGDCYENRIDITSKNAGYRKTLLKMDNKDVYESLYVN
;
A
#
# COMPACT_ATOMS: atom_id res chain seq x y z
N ASN A 1 19.85 -5.83 -13.15
CA ASN A 1 18.74 -5.17 -13.87
C ASN A 1 18.24 -5.95 -15.10
N GLN A 2 18.99 -6.93 -15.59
CA GLN A 2 18.62 -7.68 -16.79
C GLN A 2 17.68 -8.87 -16.53
N THR A 3 17.66 -9.40 -15.31
CA THR A 3 16.80 -10.52 -14.92
C THR A 3 15.62 -10.02 -14.06
N ARG A 4 14.40 -10.16 -14.55
CA ARG A 4 13.16 -9.92 -13.77
C ARG A 4 12.85 -11.11 -12.86
N SER A 5 13.87 -11.63 -12.17
CA SER A 5 13.72 -12.78 -11.28
C SER A 5 13.13 -12.36 -9.94
N PRO A 6 12.06 -12.99 -9.45
CA PRO A 6 11.50 -12.72 -8.13
C PRO A 6 12.50 -13.01 -7.00
N TYR A 7 13.41 -13.94 -7.19
CA TYR A 7 14.47 -14.24 -6.22
C TYR A 7 15.47 -13.09 -6.08
N CYS A 8 15.91 -12.52 -7.23
CA CYS A 8 16.79 -11.35 -7.24
C CYS A 8 16.09 -10.15 -6.61
N PHE A 9 14.83 -9.93 -6.93
CA PHE A 9 14.05 -8.83 -6.35
C PHE A 9 13.91 -8.98 -4.82
N PHE A 10 13.58 -10.19 -4.36
CA PHE A 10 13.51 -10.49 -2.93
C PHE A 10 14.85 -10.24 -2.23
N PHE A 11 15.96 -10.69 -2.82
CA PHE A 11 17.30 -10.42 -2.30
C PHE A 11 17.58 -8.92 -2.18
N LEU A 12 17.30 -8.15 -3.24
CA LEU A 12 17.48 -6.70 -3.25
C LEU A 12 16.64 -6.00 -2.17
N MET A 13 15.38 -6.37 -2.01
CA MET A 13 14.51 -5.83 -0.96
C MET A 13 15.06 -6.10 0.44
N ARG A 14 15.74 -7.23 0.65
CA ARG A 14 16.27 -7.61 1.96
C ARG A 14 17.62 -6.96 2.28
N THR A 15 18.36 -6.54 1.27
CA THR A 15 19.76 -6.09 1.41
C THR A 15 19.97 -4.63 1.03
N CYS A 16 19.05 -3.98 0.32
CA CYS A 16 19.19 -2.57 -0.02
C CYS A 16 18.89 -1.64 1.18
N THR A 17 19.36 -0.41 1.07
CA THR A 17 19.15 0.63 2.08
C THR A 17 17.67 0.83 2.38
N ASN A 18 17.30 0.73 3.64
CA ASN A 18 15.93 0.83 4.18
C ASN A 18 14.95 -0.24 3.66
N GLY A 19 15.41 -1.23 2.88
CA GLY A 19 14.53 -2.23 2.27
C GLY A 19 13.57 -1.66 1.22
N ILE A 20 13.82 -0.45 0.73
CA ILE A 20 12.97 0.23 -0.24
C ILE A 20 13.64 0.16 -1.61
N PRO A 21 13.10 -0.62 -2.57
CA PRO A 21 13.63 -0.66 -3.92
C PRO A 21 13.44 0.72 -4.58
N ARG A 22 14.51 1.21 -5.21
CA ARG A 22 14.49 2.44 -6.01
C ARG A 22 14.93 2.13 -7.42
N TYR A 23 14.33 2.84 -8.37
CA TYR A 23 14.62 2.69 -9.79
C TYR A 23 14.93 4.07 -10.37
N ASN A 24 15.85 4.11 -11.32
CA ASN A 24 16.14 5.32 -12.08
C ASN A 24 15.08 5.52 -13.17
N LYS A 25 15.18 6.64 -13.89
CA LYS A 25 14.26 6.99 -15.01
C LYS A 25 14.20 5.95 -16.14
N TYR A 26 15.20 5.08 -16.23
CA TYR A 26 15.25 4.00 -17.21
C TYR A 26 14.70 2.66 -16.67
N GLY A 27 14.13 2.64 -15.48
CA GLY A 27 13.60 1.44 -14.85
C GLY A 27 14.66 0.50 -14.27
N ASN A 28 15.92 0.93 -14.17
CA ASN A 28 16.98 0.15 -13.55
C ASN A 28 17.03 0.36 -12.06
N PHE A 29 17.24 -0.72 -11.31
CA PHE A 29 17.42 -0.66 -9.86
C PHE A 29 18.59 0.26 -9.51
N ASN A 30 18.33 1.23 -8.65
CA ASN A 30 19.25 2.29 -8.27
C ASN A 30 19.16 2.56 -6.77
N ASN A 31 19.58 1.58 -5.96
CA ASN A 31 19.72 1.77 -4.53
C ASN A 31 21.02 1.14 -4.07
N THR A 32 21.56 1.65 -2.95
CA THR A 32 22.79 1.16 -2.36
C THR A 32 22.54 -0.07 -1.49
N PHE A 33 23.58 -0.88 -1.32
CA PHE A 33 23.60 -1.96 -0.35
C PHE A 33 23.70 -1.40 1.07
N HIS A 34 22.99 -1.99 2.02
CA HIS A 34 23.04 -1.56 3.41
C HIS A 34 24.20 -2.25 4.13
N LEU A 35 25.20 -1.50 4.55
CA LEU A 35 26.47 -2.03 5.09
C LEU A 35 26.32 -2.92 6.32
N THR A 36 25.31 -2.66 7.15
CA THR A 36 25.10 -3.38 8.42
C THR A 36 23.90 -4.32 8.41
N ARG A 37 23.25 -4.47 7.24
CA ARG A 37 22.04 -5.30 7.11
C ARG A 37 22.37 -6.61 6.41
N ASP A 38 22.82 -7.59 7.17
CA ASP A 38 23.22 -8.92 6.67
C ASP A 38 22.06 -9.74 6.08
N GLY A 39 20.84 -9.19 6.10
CA GLY A 39 19.65 -9.92 5.71
C GLY A 39 19.20 -10.90 6.79
N VAL A 40 18.36 -11.84 6.41
CA VAL A 40 17.90 -12.92 7.29
C VAL A 40 18.57 -14.22 6.89
N GLN A 41 19.00 -15.00 7.87
CA GLN A 41 19.63 -16.28 7.61
C GLN A 41 18.78 -17.16 6.69
N PRO A 42 19.36 -17.83 5.67
CA PRO A 42 18.63 -18.63 4.69
C PRO A 42 17.70 -19.68 5.32
N LYS A 43 18.11 -20.29 6.42
CA LYS A 43 17.33 -21.29 7.16
C LYS A 43 16.04 -20.71 7.74
N ILE A 44 16.10 -19.48 8.25
CA ILE A 44 14.94 -18.77 8.81
C ILE A 44 14.00 -18.33 7.69
N ILE A 45 14.55 -17.72 6.63
CA ILE A 45 13.78 -17.33 5.44
C ILE A 45 13.03 -18.50 4.82
N LYS A 46 13.70 -19.65 4.68
CA LYS A 46 13.06 -20.85 4.13
C LYS A 46 11.82 -21.26 4.94
N LYS A 47 11.92 -21.23 6.29
CA LYS A 47 10.77 -21.53 7.16
C LYS A 47 9.62 -20.52 6.97
N ILE A 48 9.95 -19.24 6.88
CA ILE A 48 8.96 -18.15 6.69
C ILE A 48 8.25 -18.34 5.34
N ILE A 49 8.99 -18.51 4.25
CA ILE A 49 8.44 -18.70 2.91
C ILE A 49 7.55 -19.95 2.87
N TYR A 50 7.99 -21.06 3.44
CA TYR A 50 7.19 -22.28 3.48
C TYR A 50 5.87 -22.09 4.24
N ARG A 51 5.92 -21.43 5.41
CA ARG A 51 4.71 -21.12 6.20
C ARG A 51 3.74 -20.24 5.43
N TRP A 52 4.22 -19.17 4.80
CA TRP A 52 3.38 -18.28 3.99
C TRP A 52 2.83 -18.99 2.76
N SER A 53 3.66 -19.75 2.05
CA SER A 53 3.21 -20.53 0.89
C SER A 53 2.08 -21.49 1.27
N LYS A 54 2.25 -22.22 2.39
CA LYS A 54 1.21 -23.11 2.89
C LYS A 54 -0.08 -22.34 3.21
N LEU A 55 0.02 -21.24 3.99
CA LEU A 55 -1.13 -20.44 4.38
C LEU A 55 -1.91 -19.90 3.17
N LEU A 56 -1.20 -19.38 2.17
CA LEU A 56 -1.81 -18.80 0.96
C LEU A 56 -2.52 -19.88 0.11
N ASN A 57 -1.89 -21.05 -0.03
CA ASN A 57 -2.49 -22.16 -0.81
C ASN A 57 -3.68 -22.78 -0.07
N ASP A 58 -3.56 -23.02 1.23
CA ASP A 58 -4.64 -23.64 2.04
C ASP A 58 -5.91 -22.73 2.07
N ASN A 59 -5.74 -21.42 1.89
CA ASN A 59 -6.85 -20.46 1.88
C ASN A 59 -7.22 -19.98 0.47
N ASN A 60 -6.75 -20.63 -0.58
CA ASN A 60 -7.05 -20.30 -1.98
C ASN A 60 -6.80 -18.82 -2.34
N VAL A 61 -5.74 -18.22 -1.78
CA VAL A 61 -5.41 -16.81 -2.04
C VAL A 61 -4.92 -16.63 -3.47
N LEU A 62 -5.54 -15.70 -4.19
CA LEU A 62 -5.20 -15.37 -5.56
C LEU A 62 -4.55 -13.98 -5.63
N PHE A 63 -3.43 -13.88 -6.33
CA PHE A 63 -2.77 -12.62 -6.66
C PHE A 63 -3.08 -12.23 -8.09
N LYS A 64 -3.62 -11.03 -8.29
CA LYS A 64 -3.91 -10.49 -9.61
C LYS A 64 -3.18 -9.17 -9.82
N ARG A 65 -2.65 -8.96 -11.02
CA ARG A 65 -2.14 -7.68 -11.47
C ARG A 65 -3.16 -7.06 -12.42
N CYS A 66 -3.99 -6.16 -11.90
CA CYS A 66 -5.00 -5.45 -12.68
C CYS A 66 -5.19 -4.03 -12.15
N ASP A 67 -5.96 -3.23 -12.84
CA ASP A 67 -6.46 -1.96 -12.32
C ASP A 67 -7.43 -2.22 -11.16
N TYR A 68 -7.42 -1.36 -10.13
CA TYR A 68 -8.30 -1.48 -8.96
C TYR A 68 -9.78 -1.48 -9.37
N LYS A 69 -10.15 -0.74 -10.42
CA LYS A 69 -11.51 -0.67 -10.96
C LYS A 69 -12.07 -2.05 -11.30
N VAL A 70 -11.23 -2.90 -11.90
CA VAL A 70 -11.63 -4.27 -12.26
C VAL A 70 -11.99 -5.10 -11.03
N MET A 71 -11.26 -4.92 -9.94
CA MET A 71 -11.54 -5.63 -8.69
C MET A 71 -12.78 -5.06 -8.00
N MET A 72 -12.92 -3.74 -7.99
CA MET A 72 -14.12 -3.09 -7.44
C MET A 72 -15.37 -3.46 -8.22
N ASP A 73 -15.33 -3.49 -9.56
CA ASP A 73 -16.48 -3.86 -10.39
C ASP A 73 -16.93 -5.32 -10.19
N ALA A 74 -16.02 -6.19 -9.78
CA ALA A 74 -16.28 -7.60 -9.54
C ALA A 74 -16.84 -7.90 -8.13
N ALA A 75 -16.78 -6.97 -7.19
CA ALA A 75 -17.22 -7.19 -5.82
C ALA A 75 -18.74 -7.22 -5.68
N GLY A 76 -19.24 -8.15 -4.86
CA GLY A 76 -20.64 -8.35 -4.54
C GLY A 76 -20.95 -8.18 -3.06
N LEU A 77 -22.20 -8.46 -2.68
CA LEU A 77 -22.73 -8.27 -1.32
C LEU A 77 -22.03 -9.15 -0.26
N ASP A 78 -21.52 -10.31 -0.67
CA ASP A 78 -20.84 -11.25 0.22
C ASP A 78 -19.33 -10.97 0.35
N ASP A 79 -18.83 -9.95 -0.37
CA ASP A 79 -17.42 -9.59 -0.36
C ASP A 79 -17.15 -8.47 0.64
N PHE A 80 -15.90 -8.45 1.13
CA PHE A 80 -15.32 -7.33 1.86
C PHE A 80 -14.12 -6.79 1.09
N VAL A 81 -14.13 -5.51 0.75
CA VAL A 81 -13.08 -4.87 -0.04
C VAL A 81 -12.20 -3.98 0.83
N TYR A 82 -10.91 -4.30 0.93
CA TYR A 82 -9.93 -3.42 1.57
C TYR A 82 -9.12 -2.66 0.52
N LEU A 83 -9.06 -1.35 0.67
CA LEU A 83 -8.38 -0.42 -0.22
C LEU A 83 -7.25 0.28 0.53
N ASP A 84 -6.03 0.20 -0.02
CA ASP A 84 -4.84 0.90 0.46
C ASP A 84 -4.13 1.58 -0.74
N PRO A 85 -4.73 2.67 -1.27
CA PRO A 85 -4.17 3.37 -2.42
C PRO A 85 -2.89 4.13 -2.03
N PRO A 86 -2.00 4.40 -3.00
CA PRO A 86 -0.84 5.27 -2.76
C PRO A 86 -1.32 6.67 -2.39
N TYR A 87 -0.92 7.20 -1.25
CA TYR A 87 -1.28 8.54 -0.82
C TYR A 87 -0.67 9.61 -1.73
N GLU A 88 -1.39 10.71 -1.98
CA GLU A 88 -0.98 11.74 -2.93
C GLU A 88 0.38 12.36 -2.58
N MET A 89 0.64 12.60 -1.31
CA MET A 89 1.91 13.13 -0.83
C MET A 89 3.11 12.18 -1.04
N THR A 90 2.88 10.88 -1.21
CA THR A 90 3.95 9.92 -1.51
C THR A 90 4.28 9.87 -3.00
N ARG A 91 3.46 10.46 -3.88
CA ARG A 91 3.72 10.56 -5.33
C ARG A 91 4.94 11.41 -5.65
N SER A 92 5.18 12.48 -4.90
CA SER A 92 6.34 13.37 -5.10
C SER A 92 7.68 12.63 -4.95
N THR A 93 7.68 11.44 -4.34
CA THR A 93 8.87 10.63 -4.13
C THR A 93 9.16 9.62 -5.25
N GLY A 94 8.32 9.57 -6.30
CA GLY A 94 8.50 8.64 -7.43
C GLY A 94 8.40 7.15 -7.05
N LYS A 95 7.81 6.83 -5.90
CA LYS A 95 7.71 5.44 -5.40
C LYS A 95 6.67 4.60 -6.12
N TYR A 96 5.63 5.24 -6.64
CA TYR A 96 4.51 4.55 -7.25
C TYR A 96 4.36 4.94 -8.72
N PHE A 97 4.11 3.94 -9.57
CA PHE A 97 3.83 4.13 -10.98
C PHE A 97 2.33 4.23 -11.20
N GLY A 98 1.90 5.28 -11.90
CA GLY A 98 0.50 5.51 -12.27
C GLY A 98 -0.17 6.61 -11.43
N LYS A 99 -1.32 7.06 -11.94
CA LYS A 99 -2.21 7.98 -11.24
C LYS A 99 -3.44 7.20 -10.79
N VAL A 100 -3.77 7.29 -9.51
CA VAL A 100 -5.08 6.85 -9.03
C VAL A 100 -6.06 7.99 -9.31
N ASP A 101 -7.17 7.66 -9.90
CA ASP A 101 -8.30 8.58 -10.05
C ASP A 101 -9.14 8.50 -8.78
N TYR A 102 -8.85 9.38 -7.83
CA TYR A 102 -9.54 9.37 -6.54
C TYR A 102 -11.01 9.73 -6.67
N LEU A 103 -11.40 10.60 -7.61
CA LEU A 103 -12.80 10.94 -7.81
C LEU A 103 -13.60 9.73 -8.29
N ASP A 104 -13.06 8.96 -9.24
CA ASP A 104 -13.66 7.71 -9.67
C ASP A 104 -13.71 6.69 -8.51
N MET A 105 -12.63 6.58 -7.73
CA MET A 105 -12.60 5.66 -6.58
C MET A 105 -13.66 6.02 -5.53
N PHE A 106 -13.80 7.29 -5.19
CA PHE A 106 -14.81 7.74 -4.23
C PHE A 106 -16.24 7.54 -4.77
N GLY A 107 -16.47 7.84 -6.04
CA GLY A 107 -17.77 7.53 -6.67
C GLY A 107 -18.13 6.04 -6.60
N ARG A 108 -17.16 5.14 -6.74
CA ARG A 108 -17.37 3.70 -6.56
C ARG A 108 -17.64 3.31 -5.11
N LEU A 109 -17.02 3.98 -4.13
CA LEU A 109 -17.31 3.74 -2.71
C LEU A 109 -18.71 4.20 -2.33
N SER A 110 -19.17 5.33 -2.87
CA SER A 110 -20.56 5.77 -2.72
C SER A 110 -21.54 4.71 -3.25
N LEU A 111 -21.29 4.18 -4.47
CA LEU A 111 -22.08 3.07 -5.02
C LEU A 111 -22.02 1.79 -4.17
N TYR A 112 -20.88 1.51 -3.52
CA TYR A 112 -20.76 0.38 -2.58
C TYR A 112 -21.67 0.58 -1.39
N ASN A 113 -21.63 1.79 -0.82
CA ASN A 113 -22.48 2.16 0.31
C ASN A 113 -23.97 1.97 -0.04
N ASP A 114 -24.41 2.52 -1.17
CA ASP A 114 -25.79 2.39 -1.68
C ASP A 114 -26.20 0.93 -1.91
N ARG A 115 -25.27 0.10 -2.35
CA ARG A 115 -25.53 -1.32 -2.64
C ARG A 115 -25.32 -2.23 -1.43
N GLY A 116 -24.82 -1.74 -0.31
CA GLY A 116 -24.52 -2.52 0.89
C GLY A 116 -23.27 -3.41 0.77
N ILE A 117 -22.38 -3.13 -0.19
CA ILE A 117 -21.09 -3.85 -0.32
C ILE A 117 -20.13 -3.32 0.74
N LYS A 118 -19.60 -4.20 1.58
CA LYS A 118 -18.75 -3.81 2.71
C LYS A 118 -17.33 -3.50 2.28
N PHE A 119 -16.78 -2.40 2.80
CA PHE A 119 -15.39 -2.02 2.53
C PHE A 119 -14.68 -1.36 3.72
N ALA A 120 -13.36 -1.29 3.62
CA ALA A 120 -12.52 -0.41 4.41
C ALA A 120 -11.49 0.26 3.50
N LEU A 121 -11.31 1.56 3.65
CA LEU A 121 -10.33 2.37 2.94
C LEU A 121 -9.34 2.96 3.95
N SER A 122 -8.05 2.60 3.82
CA SER A 122 -6.97 3.28 4.53
C SER A 122 -6.56 4.51 3.72
N PHE A 123 -6.63 5.69 4.33
CA PHE A 123 -6.31 6.93 3.64
C PHE A 123 -5.66 7.96 4.56
N ASP A 124 -4.83 8.83 3.97
CA ASP A 124 -4.14 9.90 4.68
C ASP A 124 -5.08 11.08 4.93
N SER A 125 -5.32 11.41 6.19
CA SER A 125 -6.17 12.53 6.59
C SER A 125 -5.50 13.91 6.46
N VAL A 126 -4.23 13.96 6.03
CA VAL A 126 -3.44 15.21 6.04
C VAL A 126 -3.60 16.01 4.74
N ASP A 127 -4.16 15.45 3.69
CA ASP A 127 -4.38 16.17 2.45
C ASP A 127 -5.68 16.98 2.51
N GLU A 128 -5.55 18.27 2.86
CA GLU A 128 -6.69 19.19 2.90
C GLU A 128 -7.37 19.40 1.53
N ASN A 129 -6.71 18.99 0.44
CA ASN A 129 -7.23 19.13 -0.92
C ASN A 129 -8.00 17.91 -1.40
N LEU A 130 -7.90 16.78 -0.69
CA LEU A 130 -8.55 15.54 -1.06
C LEU A 130 -9.41 15.04 0.09
N ILE A 131 -10.60 15.60 0.18
CA ILE A 131 -11.60 15.24 1.19
C ILE A 131 -12.42 14.07 0.63
N ILE A 132 -12.50 12.96 1.40
CA ILE A 132 -13.42 11.87 1.07
C ILE A 132 -14.85 12.35 1.33
N PRO A 133 -15.74 12.30 0.33
CA PRO A 133 -17.14 12.70 0.52
C PRO A 133 -17.81 11.89 1.64
N GLY A 134 -18.63 12.57 2.46
CA GLY A 134 -19.25 11.95 3.63
C GLY A 134 -20.31 10.89 3.30
N ASP A 135 -20.79 10.84 2.07
CA ASP A 135 -21.69 9.81 1.56
C ASP A 135 -20.98 8.50 1.17
N CYS A 136 -19.63 8.54 1.12
CA CYS A 136 -18.84 7.35 0.78
C CYS A 136 -18.64 6.40 1.95
N TYR A 137 -18.85 6.81 3.20
CA TYR A 137 -18.55 5.99 4.38
C TYR A 137 -19.51 6.28 5.55
N GLU A 138 -19.68 5.32 6.45
CA GLU A 138 -20.49 5.48 7.67
C GLU A 138 -19.63 5.88 8.88
N ASN A 139 -18.42 5.34 8.97
CA ASN A 139 -17.54 5.56 10.10
C ASN A 139 -16.12 5.90 9.66
N ARG A 140 -15.47 6.79 10.43
CA ARG A 140 -14.06 7.12 10.30
C ARG A 140 -13.34 6.81 11.62
N ILE A 141 -12.24 6.08 11.53
CA ILE A 141 -11.39 5.71 12.66
C ILE A 141 -10.01 6.32 12.42
N ASP A 142 -9.62 7.28 13.27
CA ASP A 142 -8.31 7.91 13.17
C ASP A 142 -7.26 7.13 13.97
N ILE A 143 -6.18 6.77 13.30
CA ILE A 143 -5.06 6.01 13.87
C ILE A 143 -3.87 6.94 14.00
N THR A 144 -3.46 7.22 15.23
CA THR A 144 -2.25 8.00 15.49
C THR A 144 -1.01 7.15 15.28
N SER A 145 -0.15 7.52 14.34
CA SER A 145 1.13 6.87 14.14
C SER A 145 2.25 7.66 14.82
N LYS A 146 2.82 7.10 15.90
CA LYS A 146 4.01 7.66 16.56
C LYS A 146 5.29 7.53 15.70
N ASN A 147 5.28 6.68 14.67
CA ASN A 147 6.44 6.37 13.80
C ASN A 147 6.50 7.21 12.53
N ALA A 148 5.87 8.37 12.51
CA ALA A 148 5.85 9.29 11.36
C ALA A 148 7.16 10.05 11.10
N GLY A 149 8.31 9.59 11.64
CA GLY A 149 9.59 10.29 11.53
C GLY A 149 9.99 10.64 10.10
N TYR A 150 9.67 9.79 9.12
CA TYR A 150 9.93 10.06 7.71
C TYR A 150 8.99 11.13 7.13
N ARG A 151 7.72 11.15 7.52
CA ARG A 151 6.74 12.18 7.11
C ARG A 151 7.06 13.53 7.75
N LYS A 152 7.41 13.56 9.05
CA LYS A 152 7.84 14.80 9.75
C LYS A 152 9.01 15.48 9.03
N THR A 153 9.98 14.70 8.57
CA THR A 153 11.16 15.23 7.85
C THR A 153 10.80 15.76 6.46
N LEU A 154 9.89 15.08 5.73
CA LEU A 154 9.47 15.49 4.38
C LEU A 154 8.58 16.74 4.39
N LEU A 155 7.68 16.85 5.36
CA LEU A 155 6.66 17.89 5.42
C LEU A 155 7.11 19.12 6.22
N LYS A 156 8.30 19.08 6.85
CA LYS A 156 8.76 20.13 7.79
C LYS A 156 7.67 20.50 8.84
N MET A 157 6.83 19.53 9.20
CA MET A 157 5.74 19.75 10.14
C MET A 157 6.27 19.67 11.56
N ASP A 158 6.24 20.79 12.27
CA ASP A 158 6.49 20.84 13.69
C ASP A 158 5.36 20.09 14.43
N ASN A 159 5.73 19.01 15.13
CA ASN A 159 4.95 18.31 16.17
C ASN A 159 3.44 18.04 15.93
N LYS A 160 2.94 18.10 14.69
CA LYS A 160 1.58 17.64 14.42
C LYS A 160 1.55 16.12 14.32
N ASP A 161 0.65 15.50 15.03
CA ASP A 161 0.39 14.07 14.92
C ASP A 161 -0.05 13.76 13.48
N VAL A 162 0.57 12.76 12.88
CA VAL A 162 0.16 12.28 11.55
C VAL A 162 -0.88 11.21 11.79
N TYR A 163 -2.06 11.45 11.28
CA TYR A 163 -3.18 10.53 11.37
C TYR A 163 -3.29 9.76 10.06
N GLU A 164 -3.39 8.46 10.18
CA GLU A 164 -3.90 7.58 9.17
C GLU A 164 -5.34 7.27 9.53
N SER A 165 -6.26 7.44 8.60
CA SER A 165 -7.68 7.22 8.85
C SER A 165 -8.16 5.99 8.12
N LEU A 166 -8.98 5.19 8.79
CA LEU A 166 -9.72 4.08 8.22
C LEU A 166 -11.17 4.51 8.05
N TYR A 167 -11.67 4.47 6.83
CA TYR A 167 -13.04 4.76 6.45
C TYR A 167 -13.75 3.45 6.17
N VAL A 168 -14.92 3.22 6.77
CA VAL A 168 -15.68 1.97 6.66
C VAL A 168 -17.18 2.25 6.52
N ASN A 169 -17.89 1.30 5.94
CA ASN A 169 -19.37 1.27 5.89
C ASN A 169 -19.95 0.01 6.53
#